data_e5620a7cfa23f001b0ae49b4df7dae53
#
_entry.id   e5620a7cfa23f001b0ae49b4df7dae53
#
_cell.length_a   1.000
_cell.length_b   1.000
_cell.length_c   1.000
_cell.angle_alpha   90.00
_cell.angle_beta   90.00
_cell.angle_gamma   90.00
#
_symmetry.space_group_name_H-M   'P 1'
#
loop_
_entity.id
_entity.type
_entity.pdbx_description
1 polymer ?
#
loop_
_entity_poly.entity_id
_entity_poly.type
_entity_poly.pdbx_seq_one_letter_code
_entity_poly.pdbx_strand_id
1 'polypeptide(L)'
;ARFILEDNTSYFFNCQFIGRAANGDTTIMHVNGGAKRGNSANSVTLLGRPHVHIIHDEIGVGDVQFSVSSSNGSLKFHAIGKVATNIRWLGKVDLSQLKY
;
A
#
# COMPACT_ATOMS: atom_id res chain seq x y z
N ALA A 1 -6.06 2.20 -2.98
CA ALA A 1 -5.47 3.35 -3.69
C ALA A 1 -4.51 2.88 -4.78
N ARG A 2 -4.48 3.62 -5.86
CA ARG A 2 -3.64 3.34 -7.02
C ARG A 2 -2.81 4.56 -7.35
N PHE A 3 -1.51 4.35 -7.60
CA PHE A 3 -0.58 5.41 -7.99
C PHE A 3 0.08 5.05 -9.31
N ILE A 4 -0.03 5.92 -10.29
CA ILE A 4 0.65 5.76 -11.58
C ILE A 4 2.07 6.27 -11.41
N LEU A 5 3.05 5.41 -11.70
CA LEU A 5 4.46 5.73 -11.56
C LEU A 5 5.00 6.37 -12.82
N GLU A 6 5.90 7.33 -12.67
CA GLU A 6 6.59 7.96 -13.80
C GLU A 6 7.66 7.07 -14.39
N ASP A 7 8.00 7.30 -15.66
CA ASP A 7 9.09 6.60 -16.35
C ASP A 7 10.43 6.83 -15.65
N ASN A 8 11.26 5.79 -15.65
CA ASN A 8 12.64 5.87 -15.17
C ASN A 8 12.77 6.46 -13.77
N THR A 9 11.85 6.10 -12.89
CA THR A 9 11.77 6.67 -11.54
C THR A 9 11.74 5.54 -10.52
N SER A 10 12.46 5.74 -9.43
CA SER A 10 12.43 4.86 -8.27
C SER A 10 11.68 5.55 -7.13
N TYR A 11 10.93 4.78 -6.37
CA TYR A 11 10.07 5.29 -5.32
C TYR A 11 10.35 4.59 -4.00
N PHE A 12 10.34 5.37 -2.93
CA PHE A 12 10.16 4.87 -1.58
C PHE A 12 8.76 5.26 -1.12
N PHE A 13 7.98 4.31 -0.67
CA PHE A 13 6.66 4.62 -0.13
C PHE A 13 6.59 4.34 1.36
N ASN A 14 5.82 5.18 2.03
CA ASN A 14 5.56 5.12 3.46
C ASN A 14 4.07 5.33 3.66
N CYS A 15 3.39 4.30 4.17
CA CYS A 15 1.94 4.28 4.23
C CYS A 15 1.47 4.12 5.66
N GLN A 16 0.37 4.80 5.98
CA GLN A 16 -0.31 4.65 7.27
C GLN A 16 -1.76 4.28 6.99
N PHE A 17 -2.23 3.23 7.65
CA PHE A 17 -3.61 2.77 7.51
C PHE A 17 -4.28 2.70 8.87
N ILE A 18 -5.50 3.24 8.96
CA ILE A 18 -6.35 3.14 10.14
C ILE A 18 -7.66 2.52 9.69
N GLY A 19 -8.03 1.41 10.30
CA GLY A 19 -9.32 0.78 10.13
C GLY A 19 -10.14 0.86 11.40
N ARG A 20 -11.41 1.19 11.29
CA ARG A 20 -12.32 1.22 12.43
C ARG A 20 -13.60 0.48 12.10
N ALA A 21 -13.92 -0.50 12.92
CA ALA A 21 -15.17 -1.25 12.82
C ALA A 21 -16.32 -0.49 13.49
N ALA A 22 -17.55 -0.92 13.22
CA ALA A 22 -18.75 -0.26 13.75
C ALA A 22 -18.83 -0.27 15.28
N ASN A 23 -18.24 -1.28 15.93
CA ASN A 23 -18.19 -1.38 17.39
C ASN A 23 -17.07 -0.58 18.04
N GLY A 24 -16.25 0.12 17.23
CA GLY A 24 -15.13 0.92 17.71
C GLY A 24 -13.79 0.23 17.71
N ASP A 25 -13.72 -1.07 17.43
CA ASP A 25 -12.45 -1.79 17.32
C ASP A 25 -11.59 -1.16 16.20
N THR A 26 -10.32 -0.97 16.50
CA THR A 26 -9.43 -0.20 15.63
C THR A 26 -8.18 -1.02 15.29
N THR A 27 -7.76 -0.93 14.03
CA THR A 27 -6.51 -1.50 13.54
C THR A 27 -5.65 -0.39 12.96
N ILE A 28 -4.39 -0.34 13.37
CA ILE A 28 -3.41 0.64 12.88
C ILE A 28 -2.22 -0.10 12.31
N MET A 29 -1.89 0.20 11.06
CA MET A 29 -0.76 -0.42 10.36
C MET A 29 0.11 0.63 9.71
N HIS A 30 1.40 0.34 9.66
CA HIS A 30 2.41 1.14 8.98
C HIS A 30 3.12 0.26 7.98
N VAL A 31 3.22 0.72 6.74
CA VAL A 31 3.81 -0.05 5.65
C VAL A 31 4.85 0.78 4.93
N ASN A 32 6.02 0.20 4.68
CA ASN A 32 7.01 0.87 3.85
C ASN A 32 7.69 -0.10 2.89
N GLY A 33 8.20 0.43 1.81
CA GLY A 33 8.86 -0.35 0.78
C GLY A 33 9.27 0.50 -0.40
N GLY A 34 9.70 -0.15 -1.46
CA GLY A 34 10.15 0.52 -2.66
C GLY A 34 9.56 -0.09 -3.92
N ALA A 35 9.51 0.72 -4.97
CA ALA A 35 9.09 0.31 -6.29
C ALA A 35 9.86 1.11 -7.34
N LYS A 36 9.96 0.58 -8.54
CA LYS A 36 10.58 1.31 -9.66
C LYS A 36 9.83 1.05 -10.95
N ARG A 37 9.94 1.98 -11.87
CA ARG A 37 9.47 1.84 -13.23
C ARG A 37 10.57 2.25 -14.20
N GLY A 38 10.79 1.42 -15.23
CA GLY A 38 11.65 1.77 -16.36
C GLY A 38 10.91 2.62 -17.39
N ASN A 39 11.24 2.47 -18.67
CA ASN A 39 10.68 3.28 -19.74
C ASN A 39 9.34 2.76 -20.29
N SER A 40 8.80 1.68 -19.78
CA SER A 40 7.49 1.15 -20.21
C SER A 40 6.60 0.82 -19.03
N ALA A 41 5.28 0.82 -19.26
CA ALA A 41 4.31 0.54 -18.21
C ALA A 41 4.49 -0.85 -17.60
N ASN A 42 4.93 -1.84 -18.39
CA ASN A 42 5.11 -3.21 -17.90
C ASN A 42 6.43 -3.42 -17.16
N SER A 43 7.20 -2.38 -16.93
CA SER A 43 8.47 -2.45 -16.19
C SER A 43 8.34 -2.06 -14.72
N VAL A 44 7.13 -1.92 -14.21
CA VAL A 44 6.90 -1.64 -12.79
C VAL A 44 7.26 -2.88 -11.96
N THR A 45 8.07 -2.68 -10.95
CA THR A 45 8.55 -3.75 -10.09
C THR A 45 8.60 -3.29 -8.64
N LEU A 46 8.15 -4.14 -7.72
CA LEU A 46 8.40 -3.92 -6.30
C LEU A 46 9.86 -4.25 -5.99
N LEU A 47 10.51 -3.37 -5.23
CA LEU A 47 11.90 -3.55 -4.81
C LEU A 47 11.91 -4.24 -3.44
N GLY A 48 12.14 -5.54 -3.48
CA GLY A 48 12.10 -6.34 -2.28
C GLY A 48 10.67 -6.54 -1.76
N ARG A 49 10.57 -6.98 -0.53
CA ARG A 49 9.29 -7.23 0.12
C ARG A 49 8.91 -6.02 0.97
N PRO A 50 7.72 -5.43 0.78
CA PRO A 50 7.27 -4.35 1.65
C PRO A 50 7.20 -4.80 3.10
N HIS A 51 7.63 -3.92 4.00
CA HIS A 51 7.57 -4.17 5.44
C HIS A 51 6.24 -3.68 5.98
N VAL A 52 5.47 -4.59 6.58
CA VAL A 52 4.20 -4.28 7.24
C VAL A 52 4.43 -4.35 8.74
N HIS A 53 4.20 -3.23 9.43
CA HIS A 53 4.24 -3.17 10.88
C HIS A 53 2.84 -2.94 11.41
N ILE A 54 2.30 -3.93 12.11
CA ILE A 54 0.99 -3.83 12.74
C ILE A 54 1.19 -3.24 14.12
N ILE A 55 0.76 -1.98 14.29
CA ILE A 55 0.89 -1.28 15.56
C ILE A 55 -0.15 -1.79 16.54
N HIS A 56 -1.38 -1.97 16.07
CA HIS A 56 -2.49 -2.44 16.89
C HIS A 56 -3.55 -3.07 15.99
N ASP A 57 -4.07 -4.23 16.36
CA ASP A 57 -5.04 -4.95 15.55
C ASP A 57 -6.15 -5.55 16.39
N GLU A 58 -7.11 -4.71 16.80
CA GLU A 58 -8.30 -5.17 17.51
C GLU A 58 -9.29 -5.90 16.60
N ILE A 59 -9.32 -5.52 15.32
CA ILE A 59 -10.28 -6.09 14.36
C ILE A 59 -9.85 -7.50 13.94
N GLY A 60 -8.54 -7.76 13.88
CA GLY A 60 -8.01 -9.05 13.46
C GLY A 60 -7.91 -9.19 11.93
N VAL A 61 -7.67 -8.08 11.22
CA VAL A 61 -7.55 -8.10 9.75
C VAL A 61 -6.18 -8.56 9.26
N GLY A 62 -5.14 -8.25 10.00
CA GLY A 62 -3.83 -8.86 9.85
C GLY A 62 -2.92 -8.38 8.73
N ASP A 63 -3.40 -7.79 7.62
CA ASP A 63 -2.51 -7.54 6.48
C ASP A 63 -3.00 -6.46 5.51
N VAL A 64 -2.07 -6.02 4.66
CA VAL A 64 -2.32 -5.13 3.51
C VAL A 64 -1.76 -5.82 2.27
N GLN A 65 -2.51 -5.80 1.19
CA GLN A 65 -2.05 -6.35 -0.08
C GLN A 65 -1.46 -5.29 -0.99
N PHE A 66 -0.43 -5.69 -1.72
CA PHE A 66 0.26 -4.88 -2.70
C PHE A 66 0.22 -5.56 -4.05
N SER A 67 0.06 -4.77 -5.10
CA SER A 67 0.17 -5.28 -6.45
C SER A 67 0.71 -4.21 -7.39
N VAL A 68 1.35 -4.65 -8.45
CA VAL A 68 1.77 -3.77 -9.54
C VAL A 68 0.95 -4.10 -10.78
N SER A 69 0.63 -3.07 -11.56
CA SER A 69 -0.08 -3.24 -12.82
C SER A 69 0.87 -2.99 -13.99
N SER A 70 1.11 -4.03 -14.77
CA SER A 70 1.95 -3.92 -15.94
C SER A 70 1.25 -3.22 -17.12
N SER A 71 -0.07 -3.14 -17.09
CA SER A 71 -0.81 -2.53 -18.20
C SER A 71 -0.80 -1.01 -18.18
N ASN A 72 -0.68 -0.38 -17.01
CA ASN A 72 -0.70 1.09 -16.88
C ASN A 72 0.38 1.66 -15.98
N GLY A 73 1.37 0.86 -15.63
CA GLY A 73 2.52 1.34 -14.86
C GLY A 73 2.16 1.83 -13.47
N SER A 74 1.28 1.16 -12.76
CA SER A 74 0.79 1.62 -11.47
C SER A 74 1.16 0.70 -10.32
N LEU A 75 1.18 1.29 -9.13
CA LEU A 75 1.30 0.62 -7.85
C LEU A 75 -0.03 0.72 -7.12
N LYS A 76 -0.52 -0.39 -6.59
CA LYS A 76 -1.83 -0.46 -5.95
C LYS A 76 -1.71 -0.98 -4.53
N PHE A 77 -2.40 -0.32 -3.62
CA PHE A 77 -2.50 -0.72 -2.22
C PHE A 77 -3.96 -0.97 -1.86
N HIS A 78 -4.24 -2.03 -1.13
CA HIS A 78 -5.55 -2.18 -0.51
C HIS A 78 -5.46 -2.97 0.77
N ALA A 79 -6.29 -2.58 1.74
CA ALA A 79 -6.41 -3.29 3.00
C ALA A 79 -7.34 -4.49 2.84
N ILE A 80 -7.03 -5.56 3.56
CA ILE A 80 -7.87 -6.76 3.58
C ILE A 80 -8.90 -6.58 4.70
N GLY A 81 -10.18 -6.72 4.35
CA GLY A 81 -11.26 -6.67 5.32
C GLY A 81 -11.43 -8.00 6.06
N LYS A 82 -12.29 -7.99 7.06
CA LYS A 82 -12.69 -9.17 7.81
C LYS A 82 -14.11 -9.56 7.42
N VAL A 83 -14.36 -10.86 7.26
CA VAL A 83 -15.69 -11.38 6.89
C VAL A 83 -16.74 -10.93 7.90
N ALA A 84 -17.91 -10.50 7.39
CA ALA A 84 -19.06 -10.07 8.18
C ALA A 84 -18.77 -8.86 9.10
N THR A 85 -17.75 -8.07 8.79
CA THR A 85 -17.37 -6.89 9.57
C THR A 85 -17.33 -5.66 8.67
N ASN A 86 -18.07 -4.63 9.03
CA ASN A 86 -18.00 -3.34 8.34
C ASN A 86 -16.86 -2.52 8.92
N ILE A 87 -15.90 -2.16 8.08
CA ILE A 87 -14.71 -1.42 8.47
C ILE A 87 -14.58 -0.19 7.59
N ARG A 88 -14.38 0.96 8.22
CA ARG A 88 -13.97 2.18 7.52
C ARG A 88 -12.46 2.28 7.56
N TRP A 89 -11.88 2.59 6.43
CA TRP A 89 -10.43 2.71 6.28
C TRP A 89 -10.02 4.12 5.91
N LEU A 90 -8.96 4.59 6.56
CA LEU A 90 -8.23 5.79 6.16
C LEU A 90 -6.81 5.38 5.83
N GLY A 91 -6.38 5.69 4.61
CA GLY A 91 -5.00 5.43 4.19
C GLY A 91 -4.31 6.73 3.83
N LYS A 92 -3.08 6.88 4.30
CA LYS A 92 -2.18 7.96 3.89
C LYS A 92 -0.95 7.35 3.28
N VAL A 93 -0.58 7.79 2.07
CA VAL A 93 0.58 7.30 1.36
C VAL A 93 1.50 8.47 1.05
N ASP A 94 2.72 8.41 1.54
CA ASP A 94 3.79 9.35 1.20
C ASP A 94 4.75 8.67 0.23
N LEU A 95 5.00 9.30 -0.91
CA LEU A 95 5.93 8.82 -1.93
C LEU A 95 7.12 9.76 -2.01
N SER A 96 8.31 9.20 -1.87
CA SER A 96 9.55 9.89 -2.23
C SER A 96 10.04 9.31 -3.54
N GLN A 97 10.43 10.17 -4.48
CA GLN A 97 10.80 9.72 -5.81
C GLN A 97 12.15 10.26 -6.22
N LEU A 98 12.88 9.45 -6.97
CA LEU A 98 14.13 9.84 -7.61
C LEU A 98 14.06 9.45 -9.07
N LYS A 99 14.05 10.45 -9.93
CA LYS A 99 14.04 10.25 -11.38
C LYS A 99 15.46 10.40 -11.93
N TYR A 100 15.83 9.50 -12.80
CA TYR A 100 17.16 9.54 -13.41
C TYR A 100 17.27 10.62 -14.48
#